data_7da9b28517d9c047a2b60c1ba5250180
#
_entry.id   7da9b28517d9c047a2b60c1ba5250180
#
_cell.length_a   1.000
_cell.length_b   1.000
_cell.length_c   1.000
_cell.angle_alpha   90.00
_cell.angle_beta   90.00
_cell.angle_gamma   90.00
#
_symmetry.space_group_name_H-M   'P 1'
#
loop_
_entity.id
_entity.type
_entity.pdbx_description
1 polymer ?
#
loop_
_entity_poly.entity_id
_entity_poly.type
_entity_poly.pdbx_seq_one_letter_code
_entity_poly.pdbx_strand_id
1 'polypeptide(L)'
;MNRVISYIDGFNLYFGLRHKGWRKYYWLDLVTLSRQLLKPDQVLCGSHYFTTRIRDNRHNSQDMRRQGTYLEALATLPELKLHFGHYLEKPRQCRKCGATWMDYEEKMTDVNVAVQLLADAFDDRFDTALLVSADSDLTTPVQQVLSRFPQKRIVIAQPPGRHSSALTKAASGYFTVGEAKLRQSQLPPTVARADGFTLQRPAYWH
;
A
#
# COMPACT_ATOMS: atom_id res chain seq x y z
N MET A 1 19.99 2.65 -16.83
CA MET A 1 18.98 3.31 -15.98
C MET A 1 18.34 2.23 -15.14
N ASN A 2 18.29 2.36 -13.83
CA ASN A 2 17.80 1.30 -12.94
C ASN A 2 16.27 1.30 -12.93
N ARG A 3 15.65 0.20 -13.38
CA ARG A 3 14.19 0.02 -13.46
C ARG A 3 13.61 -0.24 -12.06
N VAL A 4 12.64 0.56 -11.64
CA VAL A 4 11.99 0.40 -10.34
C VAL A 4 10.51 0.10 -10.49
N ILE A 5 10.02 -0.91 -9.78
CA ILE A 5 8.59 -1.14 -9.54
C ILE A 5 8.32 -0.91 -8.06
N SER A 6 7.26 -0.16 -7.73
CA SER A 6 6.83 0.02 -6.35
C SER A 6 5.69 -0.92 -5.98
N TYR A 7 5.76 -1.46 -4.78
CA TYR A 7 4.77 -2.35 -4.16
C TYR A 7 4.31 -1.71 -2.87
N ILE A 8 3.07 -1.25 -2.82
CA ILE A 8 2.56 -0.43 -1.73
C ILE A 8 1.51 -1.21 -0.96
N ASP A 9 1.86 -1.59 0.26
CA ASP A 9 0.95 -2.19 1.22
C ASP A 9 0.03 -1.10 1.78
N GLY A 10 -1.22 -1.13 1.36
CA GLY A 10 -2.22 -0.12 1.70
C GLY A 10 -2.55 -0.07 3.18
N PHE A 11 -2.60 -1.23 3.85
CA PHE A 11 -2.87 -1.29 5.29
C PHE A 11 -1.71 -0.72 6.10
N ASN A 12 -0.49 -1.14 5.80
CA ASN A 12 0.69 -0.63 6.49
C ASN A 12 0.84 0.89 6.31
N LEU A 13 0.65 1.41 5.10
CA LEU A 13 0.70 2.85 4.82
C LEU A 13 -0.43 3.59 5.56
N TYR A 14 -1.67 3.12 5.46
CA TYR A 14 -2.82 3.74 6.13
C TYR A 14 -2.66 3.76 7.64
N PHE A 15 -2.34 2.62 8.25
CA PHE A 15 -2.17 2.56 9.71
C PHE A 15 -0.96 3.35 10.20
N GLY A 16 0.10 3.47 9.39
CA GLY A 16 1.23 4.33 9.69
C GLY A 16 0.84 5.81 9.73
N LEU A 17 0.12 6.29 8.71
CA LEU A 17 -0.42 7.66 8.67
C LEU A 17 -1.41 7.91 9.83
N ARG A 18 -2.30 6.94 10.09
CA ARG A 18 -3.27 7.01 11.19
C ARG A 18 -2.60 7.11 12.56
N HIS A 19 -1.57 6.31 12.80
CA HIS A 19 -0.80 6.33 14.05
C HIS A 19 -0.16 7.71 14.32
N LYS A 20 0.28 8.40 13.25
CA LYS A 20 0.82 9.76 13.32
C LYS A 20 -0.25 10.86 13.41
N GLY A 21 -1.53 10.52 13.30
CA GLY A 21 -2.59 11.52 13.20
C GLY A 21 -2.59 12.30 11.87
N TRP A 22 -1.90 11.80 10.84
CA TRP A 22 -1.68 12.48 9.57
C TRP A 22 -2.80 12.23 8.55
N ARG A 23 -4.06 12.40 8.97
CA ARG A 23 -5.24 12.23 8.14
C ARG A 23 -5.23 13.12 6.90
N LYS A 24 -4.66 14.32 7.00
CA LYS A 24 -4.48 15.28 5.90
C LYS A 24 -3.70 14.70 4.71
N TYR A 25 -3.00 13.59 4.88
CA TYR A 25 -2.25 12.90 3.83
C TYR A 25 -2.92 11.63 3.32
N TYR A 26 -4.19 11.37 3.60
CA TYR A 26 -4.86 10.18 3.09
C TYR A 26 -5.21 10.26 1.59
N TRP A 27 -5.18 11.47 1.00
CA TRP A 27 -5.45 11.73 -0.42
C TRP A 27 -4.16 11.68 -1.26
N LEU A 28 -3.39 10.58 -1.14
CA LEU A 28 -2.07 10.41 -1.77
C LEU A 28 -2.18 10.02 -3.25
N ASP A 29 -1.40 10.67 -4.10
CA ASP A 29 -0.97 10.14 -5.38
C ASP A 29 0.18 9.13 -5.14
N LEU A 30 -0.11 7.86 -5.25
CA LEU A 30 0.83 6.79 -4.96
C LEU A 30 1.91 6.65 -6.02
N VAL A 31 1.66 7.06 -7.26
CA VAL A 31 2.66 7.11 -8.33
C VAL A 31 3.64 8.24 -8.08
N THR A 32 3.14 9.44 -7.79
CA THR A 32 3.98 10.58 -7.41
C THR A 32 4.79 10.28 -6.15
N LEU A 33 4.19 9.65 -5.13
CA LEU A 33 4.92 9.21 -3.94
C LEU A 33 6.07 8.27 -4.33
N SER A 34 5.79 7.25 -5.13
CA SER A 34 6.82 6.31 -5.59
C SER A 34 7.97 7.04 -6.28
N ARG A 35 7.68 7.94 -7.22
CA ARG A 35 8.70 8.76 -7.90
C ARG A 35 9.52 9.62 -6.94
N GLN A 36 8.89 10.23 -5.96
CA GLN A 36 9.56 11.06 -4.94
C GLN A 36 10.52 10.27 -4.03
N LEU A 37 10.38 8.94 -3.98
CA LEU A 37 11.22 8.05 -3.17
C LEU A 37 12.40 7.47 -3.97
N LEU A 38 12.47 7.68 -5.28
CA LEU A 38 13.54 7.17 -6.14
C LEU A 38 14.82 8.01 -6.03
N LYS A 39 15.92 7.38 -6.40
CA LYS A 39 17.21 8.05 -6.63
C LYS A 39 17.27 8.64 -8.04
N PRO A 40 18.18 9.61 -8.31
CA PRO A 40 18.26 10.28 -9.63
C PRO A 40 18.55 9.34 -10.81
N ASP A 41 19.22 8.20 -10.56
CA ASP A 41 19.58 7.19 -11.57
C ASP A 41 18.48 6.15 -11.80
N GLN A 42 17.34 6.26 -11.10
CA GLN A 42 16.22 5.31 -11.12
C GLN A 42 15.05 5.84 -11.94
N VAL A 43 14.33 4.93 -12.59
CA VAL A 43 13.08 5.20 -13.31
C VAL A 43 11.96 4.30 -12.81
N LEU A 44 10.79 4.89 -12.50
CA LEU A 44 9.59 4.13 -12.14
C LEU A 44 8.99 3.48 -13.39
N CYS A 45 8.87 2.16 -13.38
CA CYS A 45 8.28 1.38 -14.47
C CYS A 45 6.84 0.96 -14.18
N GLY A 46 6.37 1.13 -12.96
CA GLY A 46 5.01 0.82 -12.53
C GLY A 46 4.86 0.82 -11.02
N SER A 47 3.62 0.85 -10.57
CA SER A 47 3.27 0.80 -9.16
C SER A 47 2.12 -0.19 -8.93
N HIS A 48 2.22 -0.96 -7.86
CA HIS A 48 1.19 -1.88 -7.41
C HIS A 48 0.70 -1.44 -6.03
N TYR A 49 -0.60 -1.28 -5.88
CA TYR A 49 -1.22 -0.94 -4.60
C TYR A 49 -2.10 -2.10 -4.13
N PHE A 50 -1.83 -2.60 -2.95
CA PHE A 50 -2.51 -3.75 -2.38
C PHE A 50 -3.39 -3.30 -1.22
N THR A 51 -4.67 -3.62 -1.29
CA THR A 51 -5.67 -3.17 -0.30
C THR A 51 -6.90 -4.08 -0.33
N THR A 52 -7.84 -3.83 0.56
CA THR A 52 -9.16 -4.49 0.55
C THR A 52 -10.25 -3.44 0.64
N ARG A 53 -11.35 -3.61 -0.10
CA ARG A 53 -12.50 -2.70 -0.04
C ARG A 53 -13.22 -2.87 1.29
N ILE A 54 -13.43 -1.75 2.01
CA ILE A 54 -14.26 -1.74 3.22
C ILE A 54 -15.68 -2.20 2.85
N ARG A 55 -16.18 -3.21 3.57
CA ARG A 55 -17.57 -3.66 3.44
C ARG A 55 -18.48 -2.81 4.31
N ASP A 56 -19.71 -2.63 3.86
CA ASP A 56 -20.74 -1.98 4.65
C ASP A 56 -21.14 -2.89 5.83
N ASN A 57 -20.95 -2.38 7.04
CA ASN A 57 -21.39 -3.02 8.28
C ASN A 57 -22.41 -2.13 9.03
N ARG A 58 -23.11 -1.22 8.32
CA ARG A 58 -24.08 -0.24 8.84
C ARG A 58 -23.51 0.85 9.74
N HIS A 59 -22.27 0.70 10.25
CA HIS A 59 -21.62 1.67 11.14
C HIS A 59 -20.46 2.42 10.47
N ASN A 60 -19.97 1.94 9.31
CA ASN A 60 -18.79 2.47 8.61
C ASN A 60 -19.10 3.03 7.21
N SER A 61 -20.37 3.29 6.90
CA SER A 61 -20.80 3.73 5.56
C SER A 61 -20.03 4.96 5.04
N GLN A 62 -19.64 5.88 5.92
CA GLN A 62 -18.84 7.04 5.56
C GLN A 62 -17.38 6.67 5.23
N ASP A 63 -16.76 5.74 5.97
CA ASP A 63 -15.42 5.27 5.70
C ASP A 63 -15.37 4.49 4.39
N MET A 64 -16.37 3.67 4.14
CA MET A 64 -16.54 2.96 2.88
C MET A 64 -16.65 3.93 1.69
N ARG A 65 -17.47 4.99 1.80
CA ARG A 65 -17.59 6.02 0.75
C ARG A 65 -16.26 6.75 0.52
N ARG A 66 -15.60 7.19 1.61
CA ARG A 66 -14.29 7.88 1.52
C ARG A 66 -13.24 6.99 0.85
N GLN A 67 -13.15 5.72 1.25
CA GLN A 67 -12.22 4.78 0.61
C GLN A 67 -12.63 4.54 -0.86
N GLY A 68 -13.91 4.37 -1.15
CA GLY A 68 -14.42 4.20 -2.52
C GLY A 68 -13.99 5.35 -3.42
N THR A 69 -14.24 6.59 -3.00
CA THR A 69 -13.80 7.80 -3.73
C THR A 69 -12.28 7.82 -3.96
N TYR A 70 -11.50 7.44 -2.96
CA TYR A 70 -10.03 7.37 -3.09
C TYR A 70 -9.58 6.30 -4.08
N LEU A 71 -10.15 5.10 -3.99
CA LEU A 71 -9.82 4.00 -4.92
C LEU A 71 -10.21 4.35 -6.36
N GLU A 72 -11.32 5.05 -6.57
CA GLU A 72 -11.71 5.54 -7.90
C GLU A 72 -10.73 6.61 -8.40
N ALA A 73 -10.26 7.52 -7.53
CA ALA A 73 -9.24 8.49 -7.89
C ALA A 73 -7.91 7.82 -8.23
N LEU A 74 -7.49 6.82 -7.46
CA LEU A 74 -6.29 6.04 -7.75
C LEU A 74 -6.41 5.27 -9.08
N ALA A 75 -7.59 4.77 -9.42
CA ALA A 75 -7.83 4.05 -10.68
C ALA A 75 -7.68 4.93 -11.92
N THR A 76 -7.65 6.26 -11.78
CA THR A 76 -7.34 7.17 -12.90
C THR A 76 -5.84 7.26 -13.23
N LEU A 77 -4.97 6.75 -12.36
CA LEU A 77 -3.52 6.79 -12.55
C LEU A 77 -3.07 5.62 -13.44
N PRO A 78 -2.59 5.86 -14.66
CA PRO A 78 -2.32 4.78 -15.64
C PRO A 78 -1.17 3.86 -15.22
N GLU A 79 -0.24 4.35 -14.40
CA GLU A 79 0.93 3.59 -13.93
C GLU A 79 0.67 2.83 -12.62
N LEU A 80 -0.57 2.86 -12.10
CA LEU A 80 -0.95 2.19 -10.86
C LEU A 80 -1.89 1.02 -11.12
N LYS A 81 -1.51 -0.16 -10.65
CA LYS A 81 -2.38 -1.34 -10.61
C LYS A 81 -2.91 -1.56 -9.21
N LEU A 82 -4.23 -1.68 -9.09
CA LEU A 82 -4.90 -1.98 -7.83
C LEU A 82 -5.09 -3.50 -7.68
N HIS A 83 -4.65 -4.04 -6.56
CA HIS A 83 -4.82 -5.44 -6.19
C HIS A 83 -5.68 -5.52 -4.94
N PHE A 84 -6.76 -6.29 -5.02
CA PHE A 84 -7.71 -6.39 -3.92
C PHE A 84 -7.60 -7.75 -3.22
N GLY A 85 -7.45 -7.71 -1.90
CA GLY A 85 -7.78 -8.80 -1.01
C GLY A 85 -9.29 -8.87 -0.76
N HIS A 86 -9.68 -9.62 0.25
CA HIS A 86 -11.07 -9.70 0.68
C HIS A 86 -11.17 -9.79 2.21
N TYR A 87 -12.35 -9.48 2.75
CA TYR A 87 -12.64 -9.74 4.15
C TYR A 87 -13.33 -11.09 4.31
N LEU A 88 -12.83 -11.88 5.25
CA LEU A 88 -13.50 -13.08 5.73
C LEU A 88 -14.30 -12.76 7.00
N GLU A 89 -15.59 -13.03 6.94
CA GLU A 89 -16.45 -12.92 8.10
C GLU A 89 -16.28 -14.14 9.01
N LYS A 90 -16.02 -13.89 10.29
CA LYS A 90 -15.88 -14.94 11.30
C LYS A 90 -16.79 -14.62 12.50
N PRO A 91 -17.69 -15.52 12.88
CA PRO A 91 -18.39 -15.38 14.15
C PRO A 91 -17.38 -15.53 15.30
N ARG A 92 -17.39 -14.59 16.21
CA ARG A 92 -16.62 -14.62 17.46
C ARG A 92 -17.57 -14.76 18.64
N GLN A 93 -17.14 -15.48 19.65
CA GLN A 93 -17.86 -15.64 20.91
C GLN A 93 -16.96 -15.27 22.08
N CYS A 94 -17.45 -14.45 22.98
CA CYS A 94 -16.78 -14.15 24.22
C CYS A 94 -16.80 -15.38 25.13
N ARG A 95 -15.64 -15.88 25.49
CA ARG A 95 -15.48 -17.03 26.39
C ARG A 95 -16.01 -16.76 27.81
N LYS A 96 -16.10 -15.49 28.23
CA LYS A 96 -16.49 -15.11 29.59
C LYS A 96 -17.99 -14.88 29.73
N CYS A 97 -18.65 -14.28 28.76
CA CYS A 97 -20.07 -13.92 28.85
C CYS A 97 -20.95 -14.54 27.75
N GLY A 98 -20.38 -15.32 26.82
CA GLY A 98 -21.12 -15.97 25.74
C GLY A 98 -21.61 -15.04 24.62
N ALA A 99 -21.41 -13.72 24.72
CA ALA A 99 -21.81 -12.77 23.68
C ALA A 99 -21.15 -13.10 22.35
N THR A 100 -21.92 -13.03 21.27
CA THR A 100 -21.45 -13.30 19.91
C THR A 100 -21.44 -12.03 19.09
N TRP A 101 -20.43 -11.88 18.21
CA TRP A 101 -20.36 -10.80 17.22
C TRP A 101 -19.68 -11.30 15.94
N MET A 102 -19.90 -10.61 14.83
CA MET A 102 -19.18 -10.85 13.59
C MET A 102 -17.88 -10.06 13.61
N ASP A 103 -16.76 -10.75 13.38
CA ASP A 103 -15.43 -10.18 13.19
C ASP A 103 -15.05 -10.24 11.70
N TYR A 104 -14.27 -9.28 11.23
CA TYR A 104 -13.87 -9.16 9.83
C TYR A 104 -12.33 -9.19 9.75
N GLU A 105 -11.83 -10.30 9.27
CA GLU A 105 -10.39 -10.50 9.08
C GLU A 105 -10.01 -10.24 7.63
N GLU A 106 -9.06 -9.34 7.41
CA GLU A 106 -8.50 -9.13 6.08
C GLU A 106 -7.69 -10.36 5.66
N LYS A 107 -7.80 -10.73 4.39
CA LYS A 107 -7.12 -11.86 3.78
C LYS A 107 -6.58 -11.50 2.41
N MET A 108 -5.46 -12.15 2.05
CA MET A 108 -4.84 -12.16 0.73
C MET A 108 -3.98 -10.95 0.38
N THR A 109 -4.00 -9.84 1.12
CA THR A 109 -3.20 -8.67 0.75
C THR A 109 -1.72 -8.99 0.73
N ASP A 110 -1.17 -9.58 1.80
CA ASP A 110 0.25 -9.94 1.89
C ASP A 110 0.63 -11.03 0.89
N VAL A 111 -0.27 -12.00 0.69
CA VAL A 111 -0.11 -13.04 -0.34
C VAL A 111 -0.03 -12.41 -1.73
N ASN A 112 -0.90 -11.45 -2.04
CA ASN A 112 -0.90 -10.74 -3.33
C ASN A 112 0.40 -9.94 -3.51
N VAL A 113 0.90 -9.26 -2.46
CA VAL A 113 2.20 -8.58 -2.50
C VAL A 113 3.31 -9.58 -2.82
N ALA A 114 3.37 -10.70 -2.06
CA ALA A 114 4.40 -11.72 -2.21
C ALA A 114 4.39 -12.34 -3.62
N VAL A 115 3.21 -12.72 -4.11
CA VAL A 115 3.06 -13.34 -5.43
C VAL A 115 3.44 -12.37 -6.54
N GLN A 116 2.98 -11.10 -6.48
CA GLN A 116 3.30 -10.11 -7.51
C GLN A 116 4.80 -9.78 -7.52
N LEU A 117 5.42 -9.62 -6.34
CA LEU A 117 6.86 -9.37 -6.21
C LEU A 117 7.70 -10.51 -6.81
N LEU A 118 7.33 -11.75 -6.53
CA LEU A 118 7.99 -12.93 -7.08
C LEU A 118 7.78 -13.04 -8.60
N ALA A 119 6.55 -12.88 -9.10
CA ALA A 119 6.26 -12.93 -10.52
C ALA A 119 7.06 -11.89 -11.31
N ASP A 120 7.06 -10.62 -10.86
CA ASP A 120 7.81 -9.55 -11.52
C ASP A 120 9.33 -9.78 -11.45
N ALA A 121 9.84 -10.44 -10.41
CA ALA A 121 11.24 -10.83 -10.32
C ALA A 121 11.60 -11.93 -11.33
N PHE A 122 10.74 -12.96 -11.49
CA PHE A 122 10.91 -14.02 -12.49
C PHE A 122 10.82 -13.49 -13.93
N ASP A 123 9.90 -12.57 -14.19
CA ASP A 123 9.68 -11.94 -15.50
C ASP A 123 10.71 -10.84 -15.81
N ASP A 124 11.71 -10.62 -14.94
CA ASP A 124 12.73 -9.57 -15.04
C ASP A 124 12.16 -8.16 -15.26
N ARG A 125 11.09 -7.81 -14.60
CA ARG A 125 10.39 -6.54 -14.80
C ARG A 125 11.03 -5.36 -14.07
N PHE A 126 11.90 -5.59 -13.09
CA PHE A 126 12.60 -4.55 -12.33
C PHE A 126 14.07 -4.93 -12.04
N ASP A 127 14.88 -3.93 -11.79
CA ASP A 127 16.22 -4.07 -11.19
C ASP A 127 16.16 -3.81 -9.67
N THR A 128 15.28 -2.90 -9.26
CA THR A 128 14.99 -2.60 -7.84
C THR A 128 13.49 -2.65 -7.57
N ALA A 129 13.07 -3.39 -6.56
CA ALA A 129 11.71 -3.29 -6.00
C ALA A 129 11.71 -2.30 -4.83
N LEU A 130 10.80 -1.33 -4.86
CA LEU A 130 10.52 -0.41 -3.76
C LEU A 130 9.31 -0.92 -3.00
N LEU A 131 9.51 -1.54 -1.85
CA LEU A 131 8.43 -2.11 -1.02
C LEU A 131 8.04 -1.14 0.09
N VAL A 132 6.85 -0.54 -0.02
CA VAL A 132 6.29 0.38 0.98
C VAL A 132 5.49 -0.44 1.99
N SER A 133 6.16 -0.97 2.98
CA SER A 133 5.59 -1.76 4.07
C SER A 133 6.56 -1.84 5.25
N ALA A 134 6.07 -2.28 6.40
CA ALA A 134 6.83 -2.72 7.57
C ALA A 134 6.23 -4.03 8.12
N ASP A 135 5.63 -4.85 7.26
CA ASP A 135 5.08 -6.13 7.66
C ASP A 135 6.16 -7.22 7.64
N SER A 136 6.30 -7.92 8.77
CA SER A 136 7.27 -9.02 8.91
C SER A 136 6.95 -10.23 8.03
N ASP A 137 5.69 -10.42 7.65
CA ASP A 137 5.25 -11.56 6.84
C ASP A 137 5.82 -11.49 5.41
N LEU A 138 6.23 -10.29 4.98
CA LEU A 138 6.93 -10.07 3.71
C LEU A 138 8.44 -10.42 3.76
N THR A 139 8.98 -10.82 4.92
CA THR A 139 10.41 -11.20 5.06
C THR A 139 10.77 -12.37 4.15
N THR A 140 9.97 -13.43 4.16
CA THR A 140 10.22 -14.63 3.35
C THR A 140 10.21 -14.35 1.84
N PRO A 141 9.21 -13.69 1.24
CA PRO A 141 9.25 -13.37 -0.18
C PRO A 141 10.43 -12.47 -0.56
N VAL A 142 10.83 -11.51 0.29
CA VAL A 142 12.01 -10.67 0.07
C VAL A 142 13.28 -11.53 0.01
N GLN A 143 13.48 -12.43 0.97
CA GLN A 143 14.62 -13.35 0.99
C GLN A 143 14.63 -14.28 -0.24
N GLN A 144 13.48 -14.80 -0.65
CA GLN A 144 13.36 -15.67 -1.83
C GLN A 144 13.75 -14.95 -3.13
N VAL A 145 13.35 -13.69 -3.30
CA VAL A 145 13.76 -12.92 -4.48
C VAL A 145 15.27 -12.68 -4.46
N LEU A 146 15.82 -12.20 -3.35
CA LEU A 146 17.26 -11.84 -3.28
C LEU A 146 18.19 -13.06 -3.37
N SER A 147 17.77 -14.24 -2.87
CA SER A 147 18.55 -15.46 -2.99
C SER A 147 18.53 -16.04 -4.41
N ARG A 148 17.41 -15.93 -5.13
CA ARG A 148 17.27 -16.44 -6.50
C ARG A 148 17.81 -15.50 -7.55
N PHE A 149 17.76 -14.19 -7.29
CA PHE A 149 18.13 -13.12 -8.20
C PHE A 149 19.09 -12.15 -7.51
N PRO A 150 20.35 -12.54 -7.26
CA PRO A 150 21.31 -11.73 -6.49
C PRO A 150 21.65 -10.38 -7.14
N GLN A 151 21.37 -10.21 -8.44
CA GLN A 151 21.52 -8.94 -9.16
C GLN A 151 20.39 -7.94 -8.86
N LYS A 152 19.23 -8.40 -8.36
CA LYS A 152 18.11 -7.54 -8.01
C LYS A 152 18.26 -6.94 -6.61
N ARG A 153 17.61 -5.82 -6.40
CA ARG A 153 17.58 -5.13 -5.10
C ARG A 153 16.15 -4.99 -4.62
N ILE A 154 15.97 -5.12 -3.32
CA ILE A 154 14.70 -4.77 -2.67
C ILE A 154 14.98 -3.73 -1.59
N VAL A 155 14.34 -2.57 -1.71
CA VAL A 155 14.47 -1.45 -0.77
C VAL A 155 13.14 -1.27 -0.04
N ILE A 156 13.20 -1.27 1.29
CA ILE A 156 12.01 -1.09 2.13
C ILE A 156 11.84 0.39 2.44
N ALA A 157 10.70 0.94 2.04
CA ALA A 157 10.24 2.26 2.46
C ALA A 157 9.23 2.09 3.61
N GLN A 158 9.70 2.22 4.84
CA GLN A 158 8.85 2.06 6.02
C GLN A 158 7.84 3.19 6.12
N PRO A 159 6.53 2.91 6.23
CA PRO A 159 5.54 3.93 6.51
C PRO A 159 5.81 4.65 7.85
N PRO A 160 5.35 5.90 8.01
CA PRO A 160 5.57 6.65 9.24
C PRO A 160 5.06 5.90 10.48
N GLY A 161 5.89 5.78 11.50
CA GLY A 161 5.52 5.09 12.75
C GLY A 161 5.37 3.57 12.67
N ARG A 162 5.77 2.97 11.54
CA ARG A 162 5.81 1.52 11.36
C ARG A 162 7.26 1.06 11.21
N HIS A 163 7.59 -0.09 11.82
CA HIS A 163 8.94 -0.64 11.78
C HIS A 163 8.93 -2.17 11.86
N SER A 164 9.79 -2.81 11.07
CA SER A 164 10.05 -4.25 11.15
C SER A 164 11.55 -4.51 11.01
N SER A 165 12.17 -4.94 12.11
CA SER A 165 13.60 -5.27 12.10
C SER A 165 13.90 -6.52 11.27
N ALA A 166 12.98 -7.50 11.22
CA ALA A 166 13.12 -8.69 10.41
C ALA A 166 13.14 -8.35 8.91
N LEU A 167 12.16 -7.55 8.47
CA LEU A 167 12.05 -7.15 7.07
C LEU A 167 13.25 -6.29 6.62
N THR A 168 13.68 -5.33 7.45
CA THR A 168 14.83 -4.47 7.12
C THR A 168 16.16 -5.22 7.07
N LYS A 169 16.34 -6.24 7.90
CA LYS A 169 17.54 -7.10 7.86
C LYS A 169 17.58 -7.98 6.60
N ALA A 170 16.42 -8.38 6.09
CA ALA A 170 16.32 -9.21 4.88
C ALA A 170 16.54 -8.42 3.59
N ALA A 171 16.30 -7.11 3.60
CA ALA A 171 16.31 -6.25 2.42
C ALA A 171 17.71 -5.75 2.03
N SER A 172 17.85 -5.27 0.79
CA SER A 172 19.09 -4.64 0.30
C SER A 172 19.34 -3.25 0.91
N GLY A 173 18.33 -2.65 1.52
CA GLY A 173 18.37 -1.35 2.19
C GLY A 173 16.99 -0.91 2.63
N TYR A 174 16.94 0.11 3.46
CA TYR A 174 15.68 0.66 3.96
C TYR A 174 15.79 2.14 4.31
N PHE A 175 14.64 2.79 4.40
CA PHE A 175 14.46 4.14 4.94
C PHE A 175 13.03 4.33 5.43
N THR A 176 12.77 5.39 6.17
CA THR A 176 11.42 5.77 6.59
C THR A 176 10.87 6.86 5.68
N VAL A 177 9.61 6.73 5.25
CA VAL A 177 8.92 7.74 4.44
C VAL A 177 8.71 9.00 5.28
N GLY A 178 9.37 10.09 4.88
CA GLY A 178 9.28 11.38 5.56
C GLY A 178 8.02 12.17 5.21
N GLU A 179 7.56 13.02 6.13
CA GLU A 179 6.35 13.84 5.97
C GLU A 179 6.40 14.74 4.72
N ALA A 180 7.59 15.29 4.39
CA ALA A 180 7.77 16.16 3.22
C ALA A 180 7.38 15.44 1.91
N LYS A 181 7.75 14.16 1.77
CA LYS A 181 7.42 13.35 0.59
C LYS A 181 5.90 13.11 0.49
N LEU A 182 5.24 12.82 1.61
CA LEU A 182 3.78 12.66 1.66
C LEU A 182 3.05 13.97 1.29
N ARG A 183 3.53 15.10 1.80
CA ARG A 183 2.96 16.42 1.50
C ARG A 183 3.07 16.76 0.02
N GLN A 184 4.19 16.44 -0.62
CA GLN A 184 4.46 16.69 -2.04
C GLN A 184 3.74 15.72 -2.99
N SER A 185 3.19 14.64 -2.47
CA SER A 185 2.58 13.54 -3.24
C SER A 185 1.06 13.48 -3.03
N GLN A 186 0.39 14.62 -2.93
CA GLN A 186 -1.07 14.62 -2.82
C GLN A 186 -1.71 14.66 -4.22
N LEU A 187 -2.80 13.91 -4.41
CA LEU A 187 -3.69 14.12 -5.56
C LEU A 187 -4.26 15.55 -5.53
N PRO A 188 -4.61 16.11 -6.68
CA PRO A 188 -5.33 17.38 -6.71
C PRO A 188 -6.65 17.28 -5.91
N PRO A 189 -7.17 18.40 -5.38
CA PRO A 189 -8.43 18.39 -4.61
C PRO A 189 -9.61 17.77 -5.37
N THR A 190 -9.57 17.84 -6.68
CA THR A 190 -10.54 17.26 -7.61
C THR A 190 -9.83 16.41 -8.66
N VAL A 191 -10.35 15.20 -8.92
CA VAL A 191 -9.83 14.26 -9.93
C VAL A 191 -10.94 13.94 -10.91
N ALA A 192 -10.72 14.20 -12.20
CA ALA A 192 -11.67 13.86 -13.26
C ALA A 192 -11.48 12.39 -13.68
N ARG A 193 -12.57 11.65 -13.77
CA ARG A 193 -12.62 10.30 -14.37
C ARG A 193 -12.80 10.40 -15.89
N ALA A 194 -12.50 9.31 -16.60
CA ALA A 194 -12.65 9.24 -18.06
C ALA A 194 -14.09 9.46 -18.55
N ASP A 195 -15.10 9.17 -17.72
CA ASP A 195 -16.52 9.39 -18.00
C ASP A 195 -16.98 10.84 -17.73
N GLY A 196 -16.06 11.75 -17.36
CA GLY A 196 -16.35 13.16 -17.03
C GLY A 196 -16.80 13.41 -15.60
N PHE A 197 -17.04 12.35 -14.80
CA PHE A 197 -17.38 12.52 -13.39
C PHE A 197 -16.18 13.06 -12.60
N THR A 198 -16.44 13.99 -11.68
CA THR A 198 -15.40 14.63 -10.87
C THR A 198 -15.45 14.12 -9.43
N LEU A 199 -14.36 13.49 -9.02
CA LEU A 199 -14.16 13.01 -7.66
C LEU A 199 -13.58 14.13 -6.80
N GLN A 200 -14.09 14.31 -5.59
CA GLN A 200 -13.64 15.33 -4.66
C GLN A 200 -12.91 14.70 -3.48
N ARG A 201 -11.81 15.32 -3.06
CA ARG A 201 -11.13 14.95 -1.81
C ARG A 201 -12.13 14.97 -0.65
N PRO A 202 -12.28 13.90 0.13
CA PRO A 202 -13.15 13.89 1.29
C PRO A 202 -12.82 15.00 2.30
N ALA A 203 -13.81 15.82 2.68
CA ALA A 203 -13.60 16.95 3.60
C ALA A 203 -13.01 16.50 4.95
N TYR A 204 -13.28 15.29 5.39
CA TYR A 204 -12.72 14.70 6.60
C TYR A 204 -11.19 14.50 6.56
N TRP A 205 -10.56 14.61 5.41
CA TRP A 205 -9.11 14.43 5.19
C TRP A 205 -8.36 15.76 5.02
N HIS A 206 -8.96 16.86 5.43
CA HIS A 206 -8.33 18.18 5.50
C HIS A 206 -7.57 18.39 6.80
#